data_711f83e07ff02d3dedc07332287b2c1a
#
_entry.id   711f83e07ff02d3dedc07332287b2c1a
#
_cell.length_a   1.000
_cell.length_b   1.000
_cell.length_c   1.000
_cell.angle_alpha   90.00
_cell.angle_beta   90.00
_cell.angle_gamma   90.00
#
_symmetry.space_group_name_H-M   'P 1'
#
loop_
_entity.id
_entity.type
_entity.pdbx_description
1 polymer ?
#
loop_
_entity_poly.entity_id
_entity_poly.type
_entity_poly.pdbx_seq_one_letter_code
_entity_poly.pdbx_strand_id
1 'polypeptide(L)'
;PVRAILLGIFVNRLGAFLQAFLVLFLTHRGFTEVEAGVALGVYGAGSVAGVLAGGSLSDRLGARTATILSMTGSAALLLAILYAGSYPALLVVTGLVGAVSQLYRPASSALLSELTTKDRQVMIFAMYRLAMNLGTTAAPAIGAVLISVSYDLLFWTEAVAACGYAVIAAVALPRRTPFADAASVAGDAGEGSRGGYLALLGDRRYLLYLLAAFANAAIYIQYVSTLPLAMRDARHAIGWYGAMVSLNGFIVITCELLVTRVVQRWPVKVVVAAGFALLGAGQAIYALPWGVAVFVVGTLVWTLAEIVGGPSVFAYPGMAAPPGLTGRYMGSMQAMFGLGTAIGPVAGVALYGAVGADAWWMFGLACAVAMAAAWFGMRPPAPAPVPDGATTESRT
;
A
#
# COMPACT_ATOMS: atom_id res chain seq x y z
N PRO A 1 8.76 2.42 19.86
CA PRO A 1 8.93 2.80 18.45
C PRO A 1 7.74 2.37 17.60
N VAL A 2 7.31 1.09 17.61
CA VAL A 2 6.20 0.58 16.80
C VAL A 2 4.91 1.40 16.95
N ARG A 3 4.47 1.66 18.19
CA ARG A 3 3.27 2.49 18.44
C ARG A 3 3.40 3.90 17.86
N ALA A 4 4.60 4.47 17.92
CA ALA A 4 4.87 5.81 17.37
C ALA A 4 4.76 5.82 15.85
N ILE A 5 5.26 4.78 15.15
CA ILE A 5 5.12 4.65 13.71
C ILE A 5 3.65 4.55 13.33
N LEU A 6 2.88 3.68 13.99
CA LEU A 6 1.45 3.49 13.72
C LEU A 6 0.66 4.77 13.96
N LEU A 7 0.94 5.48 15.06
CA LEU A 7 0.31 6.78 15.34
C LEU A 7 0.69 7.83 14.29
N GLY A 8 1.96 7.92 13.91
CA GLY A 8 2.41 8.85 12.87
C GLY A 8 1.74 8.60 11.52
N ILE A 9 1.62 7.33 11.13
CA ILE A 9 0.90 6.92 9.92
C ILE A 9 -0.58 7.33 10.00
N PHE A 10 -1.24 7.05 11.11
CA PHE A 10 -2.64 7.41 11.33
C PHE A 10 -2.85 8.92 11.21
N VAL A 11 -2.04 9.72 11.92
CA VAL A 11 -2.09 11.20 11.87
C VAL A 11 -1.86 11.72 10.46
N ASN A 12 -0.85 11.20 9.76
CA ASN A 12 -0.57 11.57 8.38
C ASN A 12 -1.71 11.22 7.42
N ARG A 13 -2.37 10.07 7.63
CA ARG A 13 -3.49 9.64 6.80
C ARG A 13 -4.79 10.40 7.08
N LEU A 14 -5.02 10.84 8.30
CA LEU A 14 -6.13 11.76 8.62
C LEU A 14 -6.03 13.08 7.85
N GLY A 15 -4.81 13.54 7.60
CA GLY A 15 -4.52 14.76 6.85
C GLY A 15 -4.29 14.57 5.35
N ALA A 16 -4.48 13.38 4.78
CA ALA A 16 -4.19 13.13 3.37
C ALA A 16 -5.32 13.61 2.44
N PHE A 17 -5.46 14.92 2.31
CA PHE A 17 -6.55 15.55 1.56
C PHE A 17 -6.22 15.80 0.09
N LEU A 18 -4.95 16.10 -0.23
CA LEU A 18 -4.54 16.54 -1.55
C LEU A 18 -5.04 15.60 -2.67
N GLN A 19 -4.80 14.30 -2.53
CA GLN A 19 -5.19 13.33 -3.56
C GLN A 19 -6.71 13.31 -3.81
N ALA A 20 -7.51 13.48 -2.76
CA ALA A 20 -8.97 13.43 -2.86
C ALA A 20 -9.58 14.73 -3.39
N PHE A 21 -8.95 15.87 -3.09
CA PHE A 21 -9.55 17.18 -3.34
C PHE A 21 -8.79 18.05 -4.34
N LEU A 22 -7.66 17.58 -4.89
CA LEU A 22 -6.83 18.34 -5.82
C LEU A 22 -7.61 18.85 -7.03
N VAL A 23 -8.43 18.00 -7.63
CA VAL A 23 -9.24 18.38 -8.80
C VAL A 23 -10.23 19.49 -8.42
N LEU A 24 -10.94 19.35 -7.32
CA LEU A 24 -11.88 20.36 -6.83
C LEU A 24 -11.19 21.69 -6.49
N PHE A 25 -10.01 21.63 -5.86
CA PHE A 25 -9.22 22.81 -5.56
C PHE A 25 -8.78 23.54 -6.84
N LEU A 26 -8.28 22.81 -7.84
CA LEU A 26 -7.79 23.41 -9.08
C LEU A 26 -8.91 23.98 -9.92
N THR A 27 -10.04 23.30 -10.03
CA THR A 27 -11.23 23.85 -10.73
C THR A 27 -11.79 25.07 -10.01
N HIS A 28 -11.75 25.11 -8.67
CA HIS A 28 -12.09 26.31 -7.90
C HIS A 28 -11.13 27.49 -8.18
N ARG A 29 -9.86 27.23 -8.47
CA ARG A 29 -8.87 28.24 -8.89
C ARG A 29 -8.98 28.65 -10.37
N GLY A 30 -9.94 28.13 -11.11
CA GLY A 30 -10.21 28.48 -12.50
C GLY A 30 -9.47 27.64 -13.55
N PHE A 31 -8.78 26.57 -13.15
CA PHE A 31 -8.23 25.60 -14.09
C PHE A 31 -9.32 24.70 -14.67
N THR A 32 -9.15 24.24 -15.89
CA THR A 32 -10.06 23.30 -16.54
C THR A 32 -9.98 21.91 -15.87
N GLU A 33 -11.05 21.12 -16.03
CA GLU A 33 -11.08 19.73 -15.53
C GLU A 33 -9.95 18.87 -16.11
N VAL A 34 -9.58 19.13 -17.37
CA VAL A 34 -8.46 18.43 -18.04
C VAL A 34 -7.13 18.79 -17.38
N GLU A 35 -6.87 20.07 -17.12
CA GLU A 35 -5.65 20.52 -16.43
C GLU A 35 -5.58 19.95 -15.01
N ALA A 36 -6.69 19.95 -14.28
CA ALA A 36 -6.78 19.36 -12.95
C ALA A 36 -6.54 17.85 -12.98
N GLY A 37 -7.07 17.14 -13.98
CA GLY A 37 -6.82 15.72 -14.21
C GLY A 37 -5.36 15.41 -14.51
N VAL A 38 -4.71 16.23 -15.36
CA VAL A 38 -3.26 16.11 -15.65
C VAL A 38 -2.44 16.32 -14.38
N ALA A 39 -2.77 17.32 -13.56
CA ALA A 39 -2.08 17.55 -12.29
C ALA A 39 -2.20 16.34 -11.33
N LEU A 40 -3.38 15.72 -11.25
CA LEU A 40 -3.57 14.49 -10.47
C LEU A 40 -2.75 13.31 -11.04
N GLY A 41 -2.65 13.20 -12.36
CA GLY A 41 -1.79 12.22 -13.02
C GLY A 41 -0.31 12.41 -12.70
N VAL A 42 0.17 13.66 -12.73
CA VAL A 42 1.55 14.05 -12.37
C VAL A 42 1.83 13.74 -10.88
N TYR A 43 0.88 14.02 -9.98
CA TYR A 43 0.96 13.59 -8.58
C TYR A 43 1.10 12.08 -8.46
N GLY A 44 0.29 11.31 -9.19
CA GLY A 44 0.34 9.84 -9.20
C GLY A 44 1.68 9.30 -9.68
N ALA A 45 2.21 9.83 -10.78
CA ALA A 45 3.53 9.46 -11.31
C ALA A 45 4.66 9.79 -10.30
N GLY A 46 4.60 10.99 -9.71
CA GLY A 46 5.48 11.37 -8.60
C GLY A 46 5.42 10.38 -7.44
N SER A 47 4.21 9.96 -7.05
CA SER A 47 3.99 9.03 -5.93
C SER A 47 4.69 7.68 -6.16
N VAL A 48 4.63 7.13 -7.37
CA VAL A 48 5.33 5.87 -7.71
C VAL A 48 6.84 6.07 -7.63
N ALA A 49 7.36 7.16 -8.23
CA ALA A 49 8.78 7.50 -8.15
C ALA A 49 9.24 7.68 -6.69
N GLY A 50 8.42 8.35 -5.87
CA GLY A 50 8.68 8.58 -4.45
C GLY A 50 8.76 7.29 -3.64
N VAL A 51 7.87 6.34 -3.86
CA VAL A 51 7.91 5.03 -3.18
C VAL A 51 9.20 4.28 -3.52
N LEU A 52 9.63 4.27 -4.78
CA LEU A 52 10.88 3.63 -5.19
C LEU A 52 12.10 4.35 -4.60
N ALA A 53 12.15 5.68 -4.71
CA ALA A 53 13.23 6.48 -4.13
C ALA A 53 13.30 6.33 -2.60
N GLY A 54 12.14 6.28 -1.94
CA GLY A 54 12.01 6.10 -0.49
C GLY A 54 12.58 4.78 0.01
N GLY A 55 12.42 3.70 -0.74
CA GLY A 55 13.06 2.42 -0.45
C GLY A 55 14.59 2.54 -0.42
N SER A 56 15.17 3.13 -1.48
CA SER A 56 16.60 3.36 -1.55
C SER A 56 17.11 4.34 -0.49
N LEU A 57 16.34 5.41 -0.23
CA LEU A 57 16.68 6.42 0.77
C LEU A 57 16.68 5.82 2.18
N SER A 58 15.68 4.99 2.48
CA SER A 58 15.58 4.27 3.75
C SER A 58 16.78 3.37 4.00
N ASP A 59 17.21 2.61 2.98
CA ASP A 59 18.37 1.72 3.10
C ASP A 59 19.70 2.48 3.28
N ARG A 60 19.80 3.71 2.76
CA ARG A 60 21.04 4.52 2.83
C ARG A 60 21.13 5.43 4.06
N LEU A 61 20.05 6.15 4.36
CA LEU A 61 20.02 7.17 5.41
C LEU A 61 19.33 6.68 6.70
N GLY A 62 18.76 5.48 6.66
CA GLY A 62 17.93 4.94 7.73
C GLY A 62 16.48 5.46 7.68
N ALA A 63 15.57 4.64 8.17
CA ALA A 63 14.13 4.88 8.09
C ALA A 63 13.68 6.16 8.84
N ARG A 64 14.32 6.48 9.98
CA ARG A 64 14.02 7.71 10.74
C ARG A 64 14.30 8.96 9.92
N THR A 65 15.50 9.09 9.35
CA THR A 65 15.91 10.25 8.55
C THR A 65 15.05 10.36 7.29
N ALA A 66 14.83 9.25 6.59
CA ALA A 66 13.97 9.20 5.41
C ALA A 66 12.53 9.68 5.71
N THR A 67 11.95 9.26 6.85
CA THR A 67 10.61 9.70 7.27
C THR A 67 10.59 11.19 7.59
N ILE A 68 11.58 11.72 8.33
CA ILE A 68 11.65 13.15 8.66
C ILE A 68 11.77 13.99 7.39
N LEU A 69 12.68 13.65 6.48
CA LEU A 69 12.85 14.37 5.20
C LEU A 69 11.59 14.32 4.34
N SER A 70 10.93 13.15 4.26
CA SER A 70 9.67 13.01 3.56
C SER A 70 8.60 13.95 4.13
N MET A 71 8.39 13.92 5.43
CA MET A 71 7.30 14.65 6.07
C MET A 71 7.53 16.16 6.09
N THR A 72 8.74 16.63 6.40
CA THR A 72 9.07 18.06 6.38
C THR A 72 9.08 18.63 4.97
N GLY A 73 9.66 17.89 4.01
CA GLY A 73 9.65 18.27 2.61
C GLY A 73 8.24 18.30 2.02
N SER A 74 7.40 17.31 2.36
CA SER A 74 5.99 17.28 1.96
C SER A 74 5.23 18.48 2.49
N ALA A 75 5.38 18.81 3.78
CA ALA A 75 4.72 19.97 4.39
C ALA A 75 5.09 21.28 3.67
N ALA A 76 6.38 21.50 3.38
CA ALA A 76 6.82 22.68 2.65
C ALA A 76 6.26 22.74 1.22
N LEU A 77 6.27 21.62 0.49
CA LEU A 77 5.77 21.53 -0.88
C LEU A 77 4.24 21.66 -0.96
N LEU A 78 3.50 21.13 0.02
CA LEU A 78 2.04 21.31 0.12
C LEU A 78 1.68 22.79 0.22
N LEU A 79 2.38 23.55 1.05
CA LEU A 79 2.16 24.99 1.14
C LEU A 79 2.62 25.73 -0.13
N ALA A 80 3.66 25.25 -0.81
CA ALA A 80 4.12 25.83 -2.06
C ALA A 80 3.08 25.74 -3.19
N ILE A 81 2.18 24.73 -3.17
CA ILE A 81 1.05 24.64 -4.14
C ILE A 81 0.16 25.88 -4.06
N LEU A 82 -0.09 26.42 -2.87
CA LEU A 82 -0.95 27.59 -2.68
C LEU A 82 -0.37 28.84 -3.37
N TYR A 83 0.93 28.93 -3.50
CA TYR A 83 1.65 30.09 -4.06
C TYR A 83 2.13 29.85 -5.50
N ALA A 84 1.81 28.71 -6.11
CA ALA A 84 2.18 28.44 -7.50
C ALA A 84 1.43 29.40 -8.44
N GLY A 85 2.15 30.35 -9.05
CA GLY A 85 1.59 31.42 -9.88
C GLY A 85 1.34 31.04 -11.33
N SER A 86 1.80 29.86 -11.80
CA SER A 86 1.60 29.39 -13.17
C SER A 86 1.31 27.89 -13.19
N TYR A 87 0.57 27.44 -14.22
CA TYR A 87 0.23 26.02 -14.36
C TYR A 87 1.47 25.10 -14.46
N PRO A 88 2.54 25.42 -15.22
CA PRO A 88 3.74 24.60 -15.21
C PRO A 88 4.41 24.49 -13.83
N ALA A 89 4.48 25.61 -13.07
CA ALA A 89 5.02 25.58 -11.71
C ALA A 89 4.15 24.69 -10.79
N LEU A 90 2.84 24.78 -10.92
CA LEU A 90 1.89 23.94 -10.19
C LEU A 90 2.10 22.46 -10.50
N LEU A 91 2.27 22.07 -11.76
CA LEU A 91 2.55 20.68 -12.15
C LEU A 91 3.85 20.16 -11.52
N VAL A 92 4.92 20.97 -11.57
CA VAL A 92 6.22 20.59 -10.97
C VAL A 92 6.06 20.40 -9.47
N VAL A 93 5.46 21.36 -8.76
CA VAL A 93 5.26 21.26 -7.31
C VAL A 93 4.37 20.08 -6.95
N THR A 94 3.28 19.86 -7.69
CA THR A 94 2.36 18.72 -7.46
C THR A 94 3.07 17.38 -7.66
N GLY A 95 3.90 17.24 -8.70
CA GLY A 95 4.71 16.04 -8.92
C GLY A 95 5.72 15.80 -7.79
N LEU A 96 6.37 16.87 -7.32
CA LEU A 96 7.29 16.82 -6.18
C LEU A 96 6.57 16.46 -4.88
N VAL A 97 5.36 17.01 -4.63
CA VAL A 97 4.53 16.59 -3.48
C VAL A 97 4.24 15.10 -3.57
N GLY A 98 3.78 14.62 -4.74
CA GLY A 98 3.55 13.19 -4.97
C GLY A 98 4.78 12.36 -4.59
N ALA A 99 5.96 12.74 -5.09
CA ALA A 99 7.20 12.03 -4.83
C ALA A 99 7.61 12.08 -3.35
N VAL A 100 7.72 13.28 -2.79
CA VAL A 100 8.27 13.47 -1.44
C VAL A 100 7.33 12.94 -0.37
N SER A 101 6.00 13.09 -0.53
CA SER A 101 5.01 12.59 0.42
C SER A 101 4.95 11.07 0.53
N GLN A 102 5.46 10.33 -0.45
CA GLN A 102 5.42 8.87 -0.45
C GLN A 102 6.74 8.20 -0.02
N LEU A 103 7.84 8.97 0.11
CA LEU A 103 9.15 8.44 0.54
C LEU A 103 9.09 7.72 1.90
N TYR A 104 8.25 8.17 2.83
CA TYR A 104 8.15 7.59 4.17
C TYR A 104 7.54 6.18 4.19
N ARG A 105 6.74 5.82 3.19
CA ARG A 105 5.98 4.55 3.22
C ARG A 105 6.89 3.31 3.26
N PRO A 106 7.85 3.14 2.33
CA PRO A 106 8.78 2.01 2.44
C PRO A 106 9.68 2.13 3.67
N ALA A 107 10.08 3.35 4.07
CA ALA A 107 10.87 3.57 5.28
C ALA A 107 10.16 3.11 6.56
N SER A 108 8.89 3.52 6.74
CA SER A 108 8.07 3.11 7.88
C SER A 108 7.80 1.60 7.88
N SER A 109 7.53 1.02 6.70
CA SER A 109 7.29 -0.41 6.55
C SER A 109 8.54 -1.24 6.82
N ALA A 110 9.71 -0.79 6.35
CA ALA A 110 11.00 -1.43 6.62
C ALA A 110 11.30 -1.41 8.13
N LEU A 111 11.12 -0.24 8.77
CA LEU A 111 11.37 -0.10 10.20
C LEU A 111 10.40 -0.96 11.04
N LEU A 112 9.13 -1.07 10.65
CA LEU A 112 8.17 -1.98 11.29
C LEU A 112 8.63 -3.44 11.17
N SER A 113 9.11 -3.84 9.98
CA SER A 113 9.63 -5.19 9.74
C SER A 113 10.89 -5.46 10.58
N GLU A 114 11.80 -4.50 10.68
CA GLU A 114 13.05 -4.64 11.43
C GLU A 114 12.85 -4.66 12.96
N LEU A 115 11.89 -3.92 13.47
CA LEU A 115 11.56 -3.84 14.90
C LEU A 115 10.69 -5.00 15.39
N THR A 116 10.30 -5.90 14.49
CA THR A 116 9.34 -6.96 14.79
C THR A 116 9.88 -8.33 14.42
N THR A 117 9.75 -9.30 15.31
CA THR A 117 10.12 -10.69 15.05
C THR A 117 9.24 -11.28 13.91
N LYS A 118 9.81 -12.22 13.14
CA LYS A 118 9.15 -12.77 11.93
C LYS A 118 7.76 -13.35 12.21
N ASP A 119 7.55 -13.94 13.37
CA ASP A 119 6.29 -14.50 13.83
C ASP A 119 5.19 -13.44 14.08
N ARG A 120 5.57 -12.18 14.35
CA ARG A 120 4.66 -11.06 14.61
C ARG A 120 4.49 -10.11 13.43
N GLN A 121 5.25 -10.26 12.36
CA GLN A 121 5.22 -9.33 11.23
C GLN A 121 3.83 -9.22 10.60
N VAL A 122 3.11 -10.33 10.43
CA VAL A 122 1.76 -10.31 9.85
C VAL A 122 0.82 -9.47 10.71
N MET A 123 0.86 -9.62 12.03
CA MET A 123 0.03 -8.81 12.93
C MET A 123 0.40 -7.33 12.90
N ILE A 124 1.67 -7.00 12.84
CA ILE A 124 2.12 -5.59 12.75
C ILE A 124 1.66 -4.95 11.44
N PHE A 125 1.71 -5.69 10.33
CA PHE A 125 1.19 -5.16 9.06
C PHE A 125 -0.34 -5.09 9.02
N ALA A 126 -1.06 -5.91 9.75
CA ALA A 126 -2.50 -5.72 9.98
C ALA A 126 -2.78 -4.42 10.76
N MET A 127 -2.02 -4.14 11.81
CA MET A 127 -2.13 -2.88 12.56
C MET A 127 -1.74 -1.65 11.70
N TYR A 128 -0.72 -1.79 10.85
CA TYR A 128 -0.34 -0.77 9.87
C TYR A 128 -1.48 -0.47 8.90
N ARG A 129 -2.10 -1.50 8.33
CA ARG A 129 -3.25 -1.38 7.42
C ARG A 129 -4.45 -0.75 8.11
N LEU A 130 -4.75 -1.17 9.34
CA LEU A 130 -5.82 -0.59 10.16
C LEU A 130 -5.59 0.91 10.38
N ALA A 131 -4.37 1.33 10.74
CA ALA A 131 -4.04 2.74 10.91
C ALA A 131 -4.22 3.55 9.61
N MET A 132 -3.82 2.96 8.48
CA MET A 132 -4.05 3.57 7.15
C MET A 132 -5.53 3.68 6.81
N ASN A 133 -6.29 2.60 6.98
CA ASN A 133 -7.71 2.54 6.61
C ASN A 133 -8.56 3.50 7.46
N LEU A 134 -8.33 3.53 8.79
CA LEU A 134 -9.00 4.48 9.69
C LEU A 134 -8.76 5.93 9.28
N GLY A 135 -7.49 6.29 8.98
CA GLY A 135 -7.15 7.65 8.54
C GLY A 135 -7.78 7.99 7.21
N THR A 136 -7.64 7.09 6.21
CA THR A 136 -8.17 7.31 4.86
C THR A 136 -9.70 7.38 4.83
N THR A 137 -10.39 6.62 5.69
CA THR A 137 -11.86 6.64 5.79
C THR A 137 -12.36 7.95 6.41
N ALA A 138 -11.65 8.52 7.39
CA ALA A 138 -12.03 9.76 8.04
C ALA A 138 -11.65 11.01 7.24
N ALA A 139 -10.60 10.95 6.43
CA ALA A 139 -10.06 12.10 5.71
C ALA A 139 -11.09 12.84 4.80
N PRO A 140 -11.91 12.17 3.98
CA PRO A 140 -12.89 12.87 3.14
C PRO A 140 -13.93 13.66 3.94
N ALA A 141 -14.40 13.12 5.08
CA ALA A 141 -15.37 13.82 5.93
C ALA A 141 -14.75 15.07 6.58
N ILE A 142 -13.50 14.95 7.08
CA ILE A 142 -12.75 16.08 7.62
C ILE A 142 -12.49 17.10 6.51
N GLY A 143 -12.06 16.67 5.32
CA GLY A 143 -11.81 17.52 4.17
C GLY A 143 -13.05 18.31 3.73
N ALA A 144 -14.22 17.68 3.70
CA ALA A 144 -15.48 18.36 3.37
C ALA A 144 -15.82 19.49 4.36
N VAL A 145 -15.56 19.29 5.65
CA VAL A 145 -15.71 20.34 6.66
C VAL A 145 -14.70 21.47 6.45
N LEU A 146 -13.45 21.15 6.15
CA LEU A 146 -12.41 22.17 5.90
C LEU A 146 -12.74 23.03 4.67
N ILE A 147 -13.19 22.40 3.57
CA ILE A 147 -13.58 23.10 2.33
C ILE A 147 -14.75 24.08 2.57
N SER A 148 -15.68 23.77 3.47
CA SER A 148 -16.80 24.68 3.77
C SER A 148 -16.34 26.01 4.36
N VAL A 149 -15.09 26.07 4.89
CA VAL A 149 -14.45 27.30 5.39
C VAL A 149 -13.49 27.86 4.35
N SER A 150 -12.52 27.07 3.88
CA SER A 150 -11.57 27.46 2.83
C SER A 150 -10.86 26.23 2.27
N TYR A 151 -10.63 26.22 0.95
CA TYR A 151 -9.78 25.20 0.31
C TYR A 151 -8.34 25.21 0.82
N ASP A 152 -7.79 26.36 1.19
CA ASP A 152 -6.42 26.50 1.68
C ASP A 152 -6.21 25.72 3.00
N LEU A 153 -7.26 25.57 3.81
CA LEU A 153 -7.20 24.79 5.05
C LEU A 153 -6.86 23.32 4.82
N LEU A 154 -7.19 22.75 3.66
CA LEU A 154 -6.79 21.39 3.31
C LEU A 154 -5.25 21.26 3.34
N PHE A 155 -4.56 22.20 2.68
CA PHE A 155 -3.11 22.18 2.55
C PHE A 155 -2.41 22.48 3.89
N TRP A 156 -2.93 23.45 4.64
CA TRP A 156 -2.41 23.77 5.97
C TRP A 156 -2.57 22.60 6.95
N THR A 157 -3.74 21.96 6.96
CA THR A 157 -4.02 20.85 7.86
C THR A 157 -3.18 19.62 7.48
N GLU A 158 -3.04 19.33 6.18
CA GLU A 158 -2.17 18.23 5.69
C GLU A 158 -0.70 18.51 6.03
N ALA A 159 -0.22 19.76 5.87
CA ALA A 159 1.13 20.16 6.24
C ALA A 159 1.37 20.02 7.76
N VAL A 160 0.41 20.42 8.59
CA VAL A 160 0.47 20.24 10.06
C VAL A 160 0.51 18.76 10.44
N ALA A 161 -0.32 17.92 9.81
CA ALA A 161 -0.30 16.46 10.03
C ALA A 161 1.04 15.84 9.63
N ALA A 162 1.62 16.27 8.50
CA ALA A 162 2.95 15.85 8.08
C ALA A 162 4.03 16.29 9.07
N CYS A 163 4.03 17.55 9.51
CA CYS A 163 4.93 18.03 10.56
C CYS A 163 4.76 17.26 11.87
N GLY A 164 3.53 16.95 12.26
CA GLY A 164 3.24 16.12 13.44
C GLY A 164 3.91 14.74 13.34
N TYR A 165 3.83 14.09 12.16
CA TYR A 165 4.51 12.83 11.96
C TYR A 165 6.04 13.00 11.93
N ALA A 166 6.58 14.10 11.36
CA ALA A 166 8.00 14.39 11.41
C ALA A 166 8.51 14.52 12.86
N VAL A 167 7.76 15.19 13.72
CA VAL A 167 8.07 15.32 15.15
C VAL A 167 8.03 13.96 15.85
N ILE A 168 6.98 13.17 15.63
CA ILE A 168 6.90 11.80 16.17
C ILE A 168 8.10 10.97 15.72
N ALA A 169 8.49 11.06 14.45
CA ALA A 169 9.64 10.36 13.92
C ALA A 169 10.95 10.83 14.55
N ALA A 170 11.12 12.13 14.74
CA ALA A 170 12.32 12.72 15.33
C ALA A 170 12.49 12.33 16.81
N VAL A 171 11.40 12.24 17.57
CA VAL A 171 11.44 11.97 19.03
C VAL A 171 11.45 10.49 19.33
N ALA A 172 10.61 9.69 18.65
CA ALA A 172 10.29 8.33 19.05
C ALA A 172 10.91 7.23 18.21
N LEU A 173 11.45 7.53 17.00
CA LEU A 173 12.08 6.52 16.16
C LEU A 173 13.58 6.39 16.49
N PRO A 174 14.11 5.15 16.49
CA PRO A 174 15.53 4.91 16.77
C PRO A 174 16.40 5.53 15.67
N ARG A 175 17.56 6.06 16.07
CA ARG A 175 18.56 6.63 15.15
C ARG A 175 19.29 5.56 14.35
N ARG A 176 19.50 4.39 14.95
CA ARG A 176 20.09 3.19 14.34
C ARG A 176 19.19 2.00 14.65
N THR A 177 19.08 1.08 13.71
CA THR A 177 18.43 -0.21 13.92
C THR A 177 19.50 -1.28 14.07
N PRO A 178 19.25 -2.36 14.83
CA PRO A 178 20.22 -3.48 14.96
C PRO A 178 20.68 -4.06 13.62
N PHE A 179 19.83 -3.97 12.59
CA PHE A 179 20.16 -4.42 11.24
C PHE A 179 21.09 -3.45 10.50
N ALA A 180 21.01 -2.14 10.75
CA ALA A 180 21.94 -1.16 10.19
C ALA A 180 23.35 -1.37 10.76
N ASP A 181 23.43 -1.75 12.03
CA ASP A 181 24.72 -2.08 12.69
C ASP A 181 25.28 -3.42 12.17
N ALA A 182 24.44 -4.43 11.94
CA ALA A 182 24.83 -5.69 11.30
C ALA A 182 25.28 -5.50 9.85
N ALA A 183 24.63 -4.61 9.09
CA ALA A 183 25.03 -4.27 7.73
C ALA A 183 26.35 -3.48 7.68
N SER A 184 26.64 -2.65 8.69
CA SER A 184 27.92 -1.94 8.78
C SER A 184 29.07 -2.86 9.16
N VAL A 185 28.82 -3.89 9.97
CA VAL A 185 29.81 -4.95 10.32
C VAL A 185 30.00 -5.94 9.15
N ALA A 186 28.93 -6.22 8.38
CA ALA A 186 29.01 -7.04 7.16
C ALA A 186 29.53 -6.25 5.94
N GLY A 187 29.63 -4.94 6.02
CA GLY A 187 30.14 -4.06 4.96
C GLY A 187 31.62 -4.24 4.63
N ASP A 188 32.39 -4.91 5.51
CA ASP A 188 33.73 -5.40 5.20
C ASP A 188 33.76 -6.77 4.48
N ALA A 189 32.62 -7.44 4.38
CA ALA A 189 32.45 -8.71 3.70
C ALA A 189 31.52 -8.58 2.47
N GLY A 190 31.99 -7.93 1.43
CA GLY A 190 31.63 -8.19 0.03
C GLY A 190 30.24 -7.79 -0.49
N GLU A 191 30.26 -7.00 -1.56
CA GLU A 191 29.41 -6.99 -2.78
C GLU A 191 27.86 -6.94 -2.71
N GLY A 192 27.17 -7.40 -1.68
CA GLY A 192 25.70 -7.45 -1.65
C GLY A 192 25.01 -6.07 -1.58
N SER A 193 25.63 -5.06 -0.98
CA SER A 193 25.09 -3.70 -0.84
C SER A 193 25.30 -2.84 -2.11
N ARG A 194 26.20 -3.22 -3.02
CA ARG A 194 26.56 -2.44 -4.21
C ARG A 194 25.57 -2.57 -5.38
N GLY A 195 24.71 -3.59 -5.39
CA GLY A 195 23.81 -3.91 -6.50
C GLY A 195 22.55 -3.02 -6.61
N GLY A 196 22.15 -2.33 -5.56
CA GLY A 196 20.94 -1.48 -5.58
C GLY A 196 19.68 -2.25 -5.99
N TYR A 197 18.84 -1.64 -6.84
CA TYR A 197 17.69 -2.30 -7.46
C TYR A 197 18.09 -3.41 -8.45
N LEU A 198 19.34 -3.41 -8.97
CA LEU A 198 19.84 -4.48 -9.83
C LEU A 198 19.91 -5.83 -9.09
N ALA A 199 20.25 -5.83 -7.80
CA ALA A 199 20.21 -7.04 -6.98
C ALA A 199 18.79 -7.61 -6.86
N LEU A 200 17.78 -6.73 -6.74
CA LEU A 200 16.38 -7.13 -6.71
C LEU A 200 15.94 -7.70 -8.07
N LEU A 201 16.39 -7.13 -9.19
CA LEU A 201 16.13 -7.65 -10.53
C LEU A 201 16.74 -9.04 -10.77
N GLY A 202 17.78 -9.40 -10.03
CA GLY A 202 18.37 -10.74 -10.02
C GLY A 202 17.52 -11.78 -9.25
N ASP A 203 16.63 -11.35 -8.36
CA ASP A 203 15.76 -12.24 -7.59
C ASP A 203 14.49 -12.62 -8.37
N ARG A 204 14.61 -13.57 -9.30
CA ARG A 204 13.51 -14.02 -10.17
C ARG A 204 12.26 -14.45 -9.39
N ARG A 205 12.44 -15.04 -8.18
CA ARG A 205 11.31 -15.43 -7.35
C ARG A 205 10.57 -14.22 -6.82
N TYR A 206 11.31 -13.26 -6.31
CA TYR A 206 10.69 -12.03 -5.82
C TYR A 206 10.03 -11.22 -6.95
N LEU A 207 10.58 -11.23 -8.16
CA LEU A 207 9.94 -10.62 -9.35
C LEU A 207 8.60 -11.27 -9.69
N LEU A 208 8.49 -12.61 -9.60
CA LEU A 208 7.20 -13.31 -9.75
C LEU A 208 6.20 -12.88 -8.68
N TYR A 209 6.65 -12.73 -7.44
CA TYR A 209 5.81 -12.21 -6.37
C TYR A 209 5.35 -10.76 -6.64
N LEU A 210 6.24 -9.89 -7.13
CA LEU A 210 5.90 -8.51 -7.50
C LEU A 210 4.87 -8.46 -8.62
N LEU A 211 5.00 -9.32 -9.64
CA LEU A 211 4.01 -9.43 -10.70
C LEU A 211 2.64 -9.89 -10.16
N ALA A 212 2.64 -10.86 -9.25
CA ALA A 212 1.42 -11.30 -8.58
C ALA A 212 0.79 -10.18 -7.73
N ALA A 213 1.58 -9.39 -7.01
CA ALA A 213 1.11 -8.26 -6.23
C ALA A 213 0.52 -7.14 -7.11
N PHE A 214 1.14 -6.87 -8.28
CA PHE A 214 0.60 -5.95 -9.28
C PHE A 214 -0.76 -6.43 -9.80
N ALA A 215 -0.86 -7.68 -10.24
CA ALA A 215 -2.10 -8.25 -10.76
C ALA A 215 -3.20 -8.26 -9.69
N ASN A 216 -2.86 -8.65 -8.44
CA ASN A 216 -3.78 -8.61 -7.31
C ASN A 216 -4.33 -7.20 -7.08
N ALA A 217 -3.46 -6.19 -7.08
CA ALA A 217 -3.87 -4.79 -6.89
C ALA A 217 -4.75 -4.27 -8.03
N ALA A 218 -4.41 -4.63 -9.29
CA ALA A 218 -5.18 -4.25 -10.48
C ALA A 218 -6.59 -4.87 -10.49
N ILE A 219 -6.72 -6.09 -9.96
CA ILE A 219 -8.02 -6.77 -9.86
C ILE A 219 -8.78 -6.27 -8.61
N TYR A 220 -8.09 -6.10 -7.48
CA TYR A 220 -8.71 -5.57 -6.27
C TYR A 220 -9.41 -4.23 -6.50
N ILE A 221 -8.78 -3.29 -7.23
CA ILE A 221 -9.34 -1.95 -7.45
C ILE A 221 -10.61 -1.94 -8.32
N GLN A 222 -11.01 -3.07 -8.93
CA GLN A 222 -12.22 -3.13 -9.76
C GLN A 222 -13.49 -2.85 -8.96
N TYR A 223 -13.46 -2.97 -7.64
CA TYR A 223 -14.58 -2.56 -6.79
C TYR A 223 -14.87 -1.06 -6.87
N VAL A 224 -13.88 -0.22 -7.21
CA VAL A 224 -14.05 1.23 -7.39
C VAL A 224 -14.46 1.59 -8.82
N SER A 225 -13.95 0.87 -9.82
CA SER A 225 -14.08 1.26 -11.24
C SER A 225 -15.15 0.48 -11.99
N THR A 226 -15.07 -0.84 -11.97
CA THR A 226 -15.94 -1.69 -12.81
C THR A 226 -17.22 -2.10 -12.09
N LEU A 227 -17.18 -2.32 -10.77
CA LEU A 227 -18.36 -2.74 -10.01
C LEU A 227 -19.52 -1.75 -10.09
N PRO A 228 -19.34 -0.42 -9.92
CA PRO A 228 -20.46 0.52 -10.05
C PRO A 228 -21.06 0.53 -11.47
N LEU A 229 -20.26 0.29 -12.51
CA LEU A 229 -20.75 0.16 -13.88
C LEU A 229 -21.60 -1.11 -14.04
N ALA A 230 -21.13 -2.25 -13.55
CA ALA A 230 -21.88 -3.51 -13.59
C ALA A 230 -23.21 -3.40 -12.84
N MET A 231 -23.24 -2.73 -11.70
CA MET A 231 -24.48 -2.50 -10.93
C MET A 231 -25.46 -1.58 -11.67
N ARG A 232 -24.95 -0.53 -12.31
CA ARG A 232 -25.75 0.35 -13.15
C ARG A 232 -26.37 -0.42 -14.32
N ASP A 233 -25.57 -1.24 -15.01
CA ASP A 233 -26.02 -2.01 -16.18
C ASP A 233 -27.03 -3.09 -15.79
N ALA A 234 -26.90 -3.64 -14.57
CA ALA A 234 -27.89 -4.52 -13.95
C ALA A 234 -29.12 -3.77 -13.39
N ARG A 235 -29.21 -2.45 -13.60
CA ARG A 235 -30.31 -1.56 -13.16
C ARG A 235 -30.54 -1.54 -11.64
N HIS A 236 -29.50 -1.73 -10.84
CA HIS A 236 -29.57 -1.59 -9.40
C HIS A 236 -29.38 -0.12 -8.97
N ALA A 237 -30.06 0.27 -7.89
CA ALA A 237 -29.89 1.61 -7.33
C ALA A 237 -28.45 1.81 -6.83
N ILE A 238 -27.87 2.98 -7.11
CA ILE A 238 -26.48 3.32 -6.72
C ILE A 238 -26.24 3.23 -5.20
N GLY A 239 -27.29 3.35 -4.40
CA GLY A 239 -27.20 3.17 -2.94
C GLY A 239 -26.70 1.79 -2.51
N TRP A 240 -26.93 0.74 -3.30
CA TRP A 240 -26.40 -0.58 -3.05
C TRP A 240 -24.86 -0.60 -3.13
N TYR A 241 -24.29 0.09 -4.13
CA TYR A 241 -22.84 0.23 -4.23
C TYR A 241 -22.25 0.90 -2.99
N GLY A 242 -22.82 2.03 -2.55
CA GLY A 242 -22.40 2.71 -1.34
C GLY A 242 -22.51 1.83 -0.09
N ALA A 243 -23.61 1.08 0.03
CA ALA A 243 -23.80 0.14 1.14
C ALA A 243 -22.74 -0.96 1.17
N MET A 244 -22.36 -1.52 0.01
CA MET A 244 -21.34 -2.58 -0.06
C MET A 244 -19.94 -2.06 0.25
N VAL A 245 -19.57 -0.88 -0.24
CA VAL A 245 -18.28 -0.26 0.09
C VAL A 245 -18.20 0.09 1.59
N SER A 246 -19.32 0.57 2.16
CA SER A 246 -19.41 0.83 3.60
C SER A 246 -19.32 -0.45 4.42
N LEU A 247 -19.97 -1.53 3.97
CA LEU A 247 -19.92 -2.85 4.61
C LEU A 247 -18.49 -3.42 4.58
N ASN A 248 -17.80 -3.33 3.43
CA ASN A 248 -16.39 -3.70 3.33
C ASN A 248 -15.54 -2.94 4.37
N GLY A 249 -15.61 -1.61 4.37
CA GLY A 249 -14.83 -0.79 5.32
C GLY A 249 -15.14 -1.13 6.78
N PHE A 250 -16.41 -1.36 7.12
CA PHE A 250 -16.82 -1.78 8.46
C PHE A 250 -16.23 -3.12 8.86
N ILE A 251 -16.31 -4.14 7.98
CA ILE A 251 -15.73 -5.47 8.24
C ILE A 251 -14.21 -5.40 8.36
N VAL A 252 -13.54 -4.67 7.47
CA VAL A 252 -12.07 -4.52 7.52
C VAL A 252 -11.66 -3.89 8.85
N ILE A 253 -12.26 -2.77 9.25
CA ILE A 253 -11.91 -2.08 10.50
C ILE A 253 -12.16 -2.94 11.73
N THR A 254 -13.26 -3.69 11.77
CA THR A 254 -13.66 -4.46 12.96
C THR A 254 -13.05 -5.86 13.01
N CYS A 255 -12.88 -6.53 11.87
CA CYS A 255 -12.54 -7.96 11.82
C CYS A 255 -11.09 -8.24 11.44
N GLU A 256 -10.36 -7.32 10.76
CA GLU A 256 -9.01 -7.60 10.23
C GLU A 256 -8.05 -8.10 11.32
N LEU A 257 -8.00 -7.43 12.49
CA LEU A 257 -7.12 -7.86 13.58
C LEU A 257 -7.53 -9.19 14.20
N LEU A 258 -8.84 -9.47 14.26
CA LEU A 258 -9.36 -10.73 14.83
C LEU A 258 -8.98 -11.90 13.92
N VAL A 259 -9.22 -11.77 12.62
CA VAL A 259 -8.85 -12.77 11.62
C VAL A 259 -7.34 -12.97 11.58
N THR A 260 -6.57 -11.87 11.59
CA THR A 260 -5.11 -11.93 11.59
C THR A 260 -4.54 -12.71 12.77
N ARG A 261 -5.16 -12.64 13.98
CA ARG A 261 -4.74 -13.45 15.14
C ARG A 261 -4.79 -14.96 14.86
N VAL A 262 -5.68 -15.39 14.01
CA VAL A 262 -5.80 -16.80 13.61
C VAL A 262 -4.82 -17.10 12.46
N VAL A 263 -4.92 -16.36 11.37
CA VAL A 263 -4.20 -16.68 10.12
C VAL A 263 -2.68 -16.45 10.21
N GLN A 264 -2.20 -15.59 11.10
CA GLN A 264 -0.76 -15.39 11.33
C GLN A 264 -0.02 -16.66 11.80
N ARG A 265 -0.75 -17.66 12.28
CA ARG A 265 -0.20 -18.97 12.69
C ARG A 265 0.04 -19.90 11.51
N TRP A 266 -0.53 -19.57 10.35
CA TRP A 266 -0.41 -20.37 9.14
C TRP A 266 0.81 -19.93 8.32
N PRO A 267 1.37 -20.80 7.48
CA PRO A 267 2.46 -20.41 6.59
C PRO A 267 2.04 -19.23 5.71
N VAL A 268 2.83 -18.15 5.70
CA VAL A 268 2.53 -16.91 4.97
C VAL A 268 2.18 -17.17 3.51
N LYS A 269 2.87 -18.13 2.87
CA LYS A 269 2.61 -18.55 1.50
C LYS A 269 1.19 -19.08 1.30
N VAL A 270 0.68 -19.85 2.25
CA VAL A 270 -0.70 -20.40 2.22
C VAL A 270 -1.72 -19.28 2.40
N VAL A 271 -1.47 -18.36 3.33
CA VAL A 271 -2.36 -17.23 3.62
C VAL A 271 -2.46 -16.29 2.41
N VAL A 272 -1.34 -15.99 1.76
CA VAL A 272 -1.32 -15.17 0.54
C VAL A 272 -2.09 -15.86 -0.60
N ALA A 273 -1.85 -17.17 -0.80
CA ALA A 273 -2.57 -17.94 -1.82
C ALA A 273 -4.08 -17.97 -1.55
N ALA A 274 -4.50 -18.19 -0.29
CA ALA A 274 -5.91 -18.15 0.10
C ALA A 274 -6.53 -16.76 -0.14
N GLY A 275 -5.81 -15.67 0.17
CA GLY A 275 -6.26 -14.31 -0.13
C GLY A 275 -6.49 -14.10 -1.62
N PHE A 276 -5.57 -14.53 -2.48
CA PHE A 276 -5.71 -14.39 -3.94
C PHE A 276 -6.84 -15.26 -4.48
N ALA A 277 -6.99 -16.49 -3.99
CA ALA A 277 -8.10 -17.38 -4.36
C ALA A 277 -9.46 -16.79 -3.99
N LEU A 278 -9.59 -16.25 -2.76
CA LEU A 278 -10.81 -15.59 -2.31
C LEU A 278 -11.11 -14.32 -3.12
N LEU A 279 -10.10 -13.51 -3.45
CA LEU A 279 -10.29 -12.35 -4.31
C LEU A 279 -10.84 -12.76 -5.67
N GLY A 280 -10.21 -13.77 -6.31
CA GLY A 280 -10.65 -14.29 -7.60
C GLY A 280 -12.06 -14.87 -7.55
N ALA A 281 -12.39 -15.64 -6.50
CA ALA A 281 -13.73 -16.15 -6.28
C ALA A 281 -14.76 -15.04 -6.10
N GLY A 282 -14.45 -14.00 -5.30
CA GLY A 282 -15.32 -12.85 -5.10
C GLY A 282 -15.60 -12.09 -6.40
N GLN A 283 -14.57 -11.91 -7.26
CA GLN A 283 -14.75 -11.30 -8.58
C GLN A 283 -15.59 -12.19 -9.50
N ALA A 284 -15.32 -13.51 -9.56
CA ALA A 284 -16.05 -14.44 -10.42
C ALA A 284 -17.55 -14.55 -10.04
N ILE A 285 -17.90 -14.39 -8.76
CA ILE A 285 -19.29 -14.38 -8.29
C ILE A 285 -20.10 -13.29 -8.99
N TYR A 286 -19.50 -12.13 -9.29
CA TYR A 286 -20.21 -11.03 -9.97
C TYR A 286 -20.70 -11.37 -11.39
N ALA A 287 -20.18 -12.42 -12.02
CA ALA A 287 -20.65 -12.91 -13.30
C ALA A 287 -21.93 -13.77 -13.21
N LEU A 288 -22.36 -14.18 -12.02
CA LEU A 288 -23.51 -15.07 -11.86
C LEU A 288 -24.85 -14.29 -12.00
N PRO A 289 -25.91 -14.93 -12.56
CA PRO A 289 -27.17 -14.25 -12.85
C PRO A 289 -28.15 -14.23 -11.65
N TRP A 290 -27.66 -13.97 -10.42
CA TRP A 290 -28.46 -14.06 -9.19
C TRP A 290 -28.93 -12.69 -8.66
N GLY A 291 -29.07 -11.69 -9.52
CA GLY A 291 -29.55 -10.36 -9.13
C GLY A 291 -28.62 -9.66 -8.13
N VAL A 292 -29.18 -8.86 -7.21
CA VAL A 292 -28.41 -8.09 -6.24
C VAL A 292 -27.58 -8.96 -5.28
N ALA A 293 -27.98 -10.21 -5.08
CA ALA A 293 -27.30 -11.12 -4.15
C ALA A 293 -25.85 -11.39 -4.57
N VAL A 294 -25.53 -11.44 -5.88
CA VAL A 294 -24.15 -11.64 -6.36
C VAL A 294 -23.23 -10.51 -5.91
N PHE A 295 -23.73 -9.28 -5.93
CA PHE A 295 -22.94 -8.12 -5.53
C PHE A 295 -22.64 -8.13 -4.03
N VAL A 296 -23.61 -8.53 -3.21
CA VAL A 296 -23.41 -8.67 -1.76
C VAL A 296 -22.45 -9.82 -1.46
N VAL A 297 -22.70 -11.01 -1.99
CA VAL A 297 -21.88 -12.21 -1.71
C VAL A 297 -20.46 -12.02 -2.27
N GLY A 298 -20.31 -11.54 -3.50
CA GLY A 298 -19.00 -11.24 -4.08
C GLY A 298 -18.20 -10.25 -3.22
N THR A 299 -18.87 -9.18 -2.74
CA THR A 299 -18.24 -8.19 -1.85
C THR A 299 -17.79 -8.82 -0.53
N LEU A 300 -18.60 -9.65 0.10
CA LEU A 300 -18.24 -10.34 1.35
C LEU A 300 -17.04 -11.27 1.12
N VAL A 301 -17.02 -12.01 0.00
CA VAL A 301 -15.92 -12.94 -0.31
C VAL A 301 -14.62 -12.21 -0.57
N TRP A 302 -14.58 -11.14 -1.36
CA TRP A 302 -13.33 -10.39 -1.57
C TRP A 302 -12.94 -9.53 -0.36
N THR A 303 -13.90 -9.10 0.48
CA THR A 303 -13.59 -8.51 1.78
C THR A 303 -12.88 -9.52 2.69
N LEU A 304 -13.32 -10.77 2.69
CA LEU A 304 -12.62 -11.85 3.39
C LEU A 304 -11.22 -12.08 2.82
N ALA A 305 -11.05 -12.01 1.50
CA ALA A 305 -9.74 -12.06 0.86
C ALA A 305 -8.80 -10.97 1.37
N GLU A 306 -9.32 -9.76 1.51
CA GLU A 306 -8.58 -8.59 1.98
C GLU A 306 -8.09 -8.77 3.43
N ILE A 307 -8.95 -9.17 4.35
CA ILE A 307 -8.59 -9.32 5.77
C ILE A 307 -7.75 -10.57 6.05
N VAL A 308 -7.87 -11.62 5.24
CA VAL A 308 -7.04 -12.82 5.34
C VAL A 308 -5.67 -12.60 4.72
N GLY A 309 -5.62 -12.20 3.46
CA GLY A 309 -4.39 -12.13 2.66
C GLY A 309 -3.62 -10.83 2.81
N GLY A 310 -4.31 -9.71 2.96
CA GLY A 310 -3.74 -8.38 2.92
C GLY A 310 -2.53 -8.17 3.86
N PRO A 311 -2.65 -8.44 5.17
CA PRO A 311 -1.52 -8.30 6.09
C PRO A 311 -0.29 -9.10 5.68
N SER A 312 -0.48 -10.33 5.20
CA SER A 312 0.59 -11.22 4.75
C SER A 312 1.26 -10.77 3.45
N VAL A 313 0.48 -10.23 2.51
CA VAL A 313 1.01 -9.62 1.28
C VAL A 313 1.91 -8.43 1.61
N PHE A 314 1.55 -7.58 2.56
CA PHE A 314 2.38 -6.46 2.97
C PHE A 314 3.57 -6.84 3.85
N ALA A 315 3.48 -7.94 4.62
CA ALA A 315 4.56 -8.43 5.49
C ALA A 315 5.67 -9.18 4.72
N TYR A 316 5.31 -9.93 3.69
CA TYR A 316 6.26 -10.83 2.99
C TYR A 316 7.50 -10.14 2.42
N PRO A 317 7.46 -8.94 1.82
CA PRO A 317 8.67 -8.26 1.34
C PRO A 317 9.75 -8.09 2.41
N GLY A 318 9.34 -7.71 3.64
CA GLY A 318 10.27 -7.58 4.76
C GLY A 318 10.86 -8.92 5.23
N MET A 319 10.08 -10.01 5.11
CA MET A 319 10.54 -11.37 5.43
C MET A 319 11.50 -11.92 4.37
N ALA A 320 11.32 -11.54 3.10
CA ALA A 320 12.09 -12.02 1.96
C ALA A 320 13.37 -11.23 1.71
N ALA A 321 13.43 -9.99 2.20
CA ALA A 321 14.52 -9.07 1.93
C ALA A 321 15.84 -9.56 2.52
N PRO A 322 16.95 -9.53 1.74
CA PRO A 322 18.29 -9.66 2.27
C PRO A 322 18.64 -8.51 3.24
N PRO A 323 19.60 -8.70 4.16
CA PRO A 323 20.08 -7.63 5.03
C PRO A 323 20.50 -6.38 4.24
N GLY A 324 20.06 -5.19 4.67
CA GLY A 324 20.36 -3.92 4.02
C GLY A 324 19.54 -3.57 2.78
N LEU A 325 18.58 -4.42 2.36
CA LEU A 325 17.71 -4.20 1.22
C LEU A 325 16.22 -4.13 1.57
N THR A 326 15.87 -4.11 2.86
CA THR A 326 14.48 -4.15 3.34
C THR A 326 13.64 -3.00 2.76
N GLY A 327 14.19 -1.78 2.74
CA GLY A 327 13.51 -0.62 2.17
C GLY A 327 13.20 -0.77 0.69
N ARG A 328 14.14 -1.31 -0.11
CA ARG A 328 13.94 -1.53 -1.56
C ARG A 328 12.93 -2.62 -1.85
N TYR A 329 12.93 -3.71 -1.07
CA TYR A 329 11.92 -4.78 -1.18
C TYR A 329 10.54 -4.23 -0.83
N MET A 330 10.40 -3.51 0.28
CA MET A 330 9.14 -2.87 0.68
C MET A 330 8.69 -1.83 -0.35
N GLY A 331 9.62 -1.00 -0.85
CA GLY A 331 9.34 0.04 -1.84
C GLY A 331 8.89 -0.55 -3.18
N SER A 332 9.57 -1.61 -3.68
CA SER A 332 9.20 -2.25 -4.95
C SER A 332 7.80 -2.89 -4.89
N MET A 333 7.46 -3.54 -3.78
CA MET A 333 6.11 -4.09 -3.58
C MET A 333 5.06 -2.98 -3.57
N GLN A 334 5.29 -1.90 -2.82
CA GLN A 334 4.35 -0.79 -2.77
C GLN A 334 4.21 -0.07 -4.11
N ALA A 335 5.30 0.06 -4.88
CA ALA A 335 5.26 0.60 -6.24
C ALA A 335 4.44 -0.29 -7.19
N MET A 336 4.64 -1.62 -7.13
CA MET A 336 3.83 -2.56 -7.94
C MET A 336 2.36 -2.52 -7.55
N PHE A 337 2.06 -2.45 -6.27
CA PHE A 337 0.68 -2.27 -5.79
C PHE A 337 0.08 -0.93 -6.28
N GLY A 338 0.84 0.16 -6.18
CA GLY A 338 0.43 1.48 -6.68
C GLY A 338 0.21 1.49 -8.20
N LEU A 339 1.09 0.87 -8.99
CA LEU A 339 0.92 0.71 -10.43
C LEU A 339 -0.32 -0.13 -10.77
N GLY A 340 -0.55 -1.22 -10.04
CA GLY A 340 -1.74 -2.05 -10.21
C GLY A 340 -3.04 -1.26 -9.98
N THR A 341 -3.10 -0.49 -8.90
CA THR A 341 -4.27 0.36 -8.61
C THR A 341 -4.43 1.54 -9.58
N ALA A 342 -3.36 2.00 -10.22
CA ALA A 342 -3.42 3.08 -11.22
C ALA A 342 -3.86 2.57 -12.61
N ILE A 343 -3.32 1.41 -13.04
CA ILE A 343 -3.61 0.84 -14.37
C ILE A 343 -4.90 0.02 -14.34
N GLY A 344 -5.19 -0.63 -13.23
CA GLY A 344 -6.34 -1.53 -13.05
C GLY A 344 -7.68 -0.93 -13.49
N PRO A 345 -8.05 0.28 -13.07
CA PRO A 345 -9.31 0.90 -13.47
C PRO A 345 -9.47 1.03 -14.99
N VAL A 346 -8.43 1.51 -15.68
CA VAL A 346 -8.44 1.69 -17.14
C VAL A 346 -8.57 0.34 -17.85
N ALA A 347 -7.74 -0.62 -17.47
CA ALA A 347 -7.76 -1.96 -18.07
C ALA A 347 -9.07 -2.70 -17.78
N GLY A 348 -9.58 -2.60 -16.54
CA GLY A 348 -10.79 -3.30 -16.14
C GLY A 348 -12.06 -2.73 -16.79
N VAL A 349 -12.18 -1.40 -16.84
CA VAL A 349 -13.32 -0.75 -17.53
C VAL A 349 -13.28 -1.03 -19.04
N ALA A 350 -12.09 -1.01 -19.67
CA ALA A 350 -11.95 -1.36 -21.08
C ALA A 350 -12.34 -2.82 -21.33
N LEU A 351 -11.89 -3.74 -20.48
CA LEU A 351 -12.25 -5.16 -20.58
C LEU A 351 -13.76 -5.36 -20.40
N TYR A 352 -14.34 -4.75 -19.37
CA TYR A 352 -15.77 -4.82 -19.11
C TYR A 352 -16.60 -4.25 -20.28
N GLY A 353 -16.15 -3.14 -20.87
CA GLY A 353 -16.79 -2.55 -22.05
C GLY A 353 -16.73 -3.46 -23.29
N ALA A 354 -15.69 -4.27 -23.41
CA ALA A 354 -15.51 -5.19 -24.54
C ALA A 354 -16.32 -6.49 -24.41
N VAL A 355 -16.38 -7.09 -23.21
CA VAL A 355 -16.95 -8.44 -23.00
C VAL A 355 -18.09 -8.46 -21.95
N GLY A 356 -18.49 -7.32 -21.40
CA GLY A 356 -19.58 -7.23 -20.41
C GLY A 356 -19.29 -8.03 -19.14
N ALA A 357 -20.29 -8.79 -18.68
CA ALA A 357 -20.21 -9.55 -17.42
C ALA A 357 -19.14 -10.65 -17.45
N ASP A 358 -18.72 -11.13 -18.63
CA ASP A 358 -17.66 -12.15 -18.74
C ASP A 358 -16.30 -11.64 -18.23
N ALA A 359 -16.09 -10.32 -18.18
CA ALA A 359 -14.91 -9.72 -17.56
C ALA A 359 -14.68 -10.21 -16.12
N TRP A 360 -15.71 -10.51 -15.37
CA TRP A 360 -15.61 -10.98 -14.00
C TRP A 360 -14.99 -12.38 -13.90
N TRP A 361 -15.31 -13.28 -14.84
CA TRP A 361 -14.62 -14.57 -14.96
C TRP A 361 -13.14 -14.40 -15.28
N MET A 362 -12.82 -13.43 -16.17
CA MET A 362 -11.45 -13.15 -16.57
C MET A 362 -10.64 -12.58 -15.39
N PHE A 363 -11.24 -11.73 -14.55
CA PHE A 363 -10.59 -11.27 -13.31
C PHE A 363 -10.37 -12.43 -12.32
N GLY A 364 -11.33 -13.35 -12.20
CA GLY A 364 -11.18 -14.56 -11.40
C GLY A 364 -10.00 -15.43 -11.87
N LEU A 365 -9.91 -15.67 -13.19
CA LEU A 365 -8.82 -16.42 -13.79
C LEU A 365 -7.46 -15.72 -13.63
N ALA A 366 -7.41 -14.42 -13.82
CA ALA A 366 -6.20 -13.62 -13.61
C ALA A 366 -5.72 -13.69 -12.15
N CYS A 367 -6.65 -13.71 -11.15
CA CYS A 367 -6.29 -13.98 -9.76
C CYS A 367 -5.73 -15.39 -9.55
N ALA A 368 -6.24 -16.41 -10.23
CA ALA A 368 -5.69 -17.76 -10.15
C ALA A 368 -4.25 -17.83 -10.71
N VAL A 369 -3.98 -17.13 -11.81
CA VAL A 369 -2.63 -16.99 -12.35
C VAL A 369 -1.72 -16.21 -11.38
N ALA A 370 -2.20 -15.12 -10.81
CA ALA A 370 -1.47 -14.35 -9.82
C ALA A 370 -1.18 -15.16 -8.53
N MET A 371 -2.14 -15.99 -8.09
CA MET A 371 -1.96 -16.93 -6.99
C MET A 371 -0.84 -17.93 -7.28
N ALA A 372 -0.82 -18.52 -8.48
CA ALA A 372 0.25 -19.43 -8.90
C ALA A 372 1.61 -18.72 -8.95
N ALA A 373 1.67 -17.50 -9.52
CA ALA A 373 2.89 -16.70 -9.55
C ALA A 373 3.38 -16.36 -8.13
N ALA A 374 2.50 -15.98 -7.21
CA ALA A 374 2.86 -15.76 -5.81
C ALA A 374 3.34 -17.06 -5.15
N TRP A 375 2.67 -18.17 -5.40
CA TRP A 375 3.03 -19.48 -4.85
C TRP A 375 4.45 -19.90 -5.22
N PHE A 376 4.84 -19.77 -6.48
CA PHE A 376 6.19 -20.11 -6.95
C PHE A 376 7.22 -19.02 -6.65
N GLY A 377 6.78 -17.77 -6.56
CA GLY A 377 7.62 -16.61 -6.23
C GLY A 377 8.02 -16.54 -4.75
N MET A 378 7.16 -16.98 -3.85
CA MET A 378 7.46 -16.93 -2.42
C MET A 378 8.41 -18.06 -1.99
N ARG A 379 9.44 -17.69 -1.21
CA ARG A 379 10.36 -18.65 -0.60
C ARG A 379 9.68 -19.27 0.63
N PRO A 380 9.96 -20.55 0.93
CA PRO A 380 9.62 -21.11 2.23
C PRO A 380 10.40 -20.32 3.32
N PRO A 381 9.87 -20.21 4.54
CA PRO A 381 10.61 -19.61 5.63
C PRO A 381 11.94 -20.35 5.81
N ALA A 382 13.04 -19.62 6.02
CA ALA A 382 14.31 -20.21 6.36
C ALA A 382 14.14 -21.09 7.62
N PRO A 383 14.70 -22.30 7.66
CA PRO A 383 14.67 -23.10 8.88
C PRO A 383 15.26 -22.27 10.03
N ALA A 384 14.62 -22.36 11.20
CA ALA A 384 15.14 -21.71 12.40
C ALA A 384 16.61 -22.11 12.60
N PRO A 385 17.51 -21.18 12.98
CA PRO A 385 18.87 -21.55 13.31
C PRO A 385 18.83 -22.64 14.38
N VAL A 386 19.46 -23.76 14.11
CA VAL A 386 19.65 -24.80 15.11
C VAL A 386 20.46 -24.15 16.24
N PRO A 387 20.01 -24.22 17.51
CA PRO A 387 20.76 -23.66 18.60
C PRO A 387 22.17 -24.32 18.58
N ASP A 388 23.24 -23.51 18.45
CA ASP A 388 24.60 -23.96 18.65
C ASP A 388 24.73 -24.52 20.07
N GLY A 389 24.72 -25.83 20.22
CA GLY A 389 24.80 -26.46 21.53
C GLY A 389 24.41 -27.95 21.58
N ALA A 390 23.88 -28.53 20.50
CA ALA A 390 23.66 -29.98 20.46
C ALA A 390 24.89 -30.69 19.88
N THR A 391 26.06 -30.46 20.44
CA THR A 391 27.17 -31.43 20.30
C THR A 391 26.75 -32.67 21.03
N THR A 392 26.42 -33.70 20.26
CA THR A 392 26.32 -35.08 20.71
C THR A 392 27.56 -35.43 21.52
N GLU A 393 27.47 -35.47 22.85
CA GLU A 393 28.38 -36.26 23.66
C GLU A 393 28.17 -37.73 23.24
N SER A 394 29.05 -38.19 22.37
CA SER A 394 29.23 -39.62 22.11
C SER A 394 29.70 -40.26 23.41
N ARG A 395 28.80 -40.95 24.09
CA ARG A 395 29.19 -41.90 25.12
C ARG A 395 29.96 -43.02 24.43
N THR A 396 31.25 -43.06 24.71
CA THR A 396 32.09 -44.29 24.68
C THR A 396 31.89 -45.07 25.97
#